data_0d5e2f9efb2c1e5a53dff8014d00c515
#
_entry.id   0d5e2f9efb2c1e5a53dff8014d00c515
#
_cell.length_a   1.000
_cell.length_b   1.000
_cell.length_c   1.000
_cell.angle_alpha   90.00
_cell.angle_beta   90.00
_cell.angle_gamma   90.00
#
_symmetry.space_group_name_H-M   'P 1'
#
loop_
_entity.id
_entity.type
_entity.pdbx_description
1 polymer ?
#
loop_
_entity_poly.entity_id
_entity_poly.type
_entity_poly.pdbx_seq_one_letter_code
_entity_poly.pdbx_strand_id
1 'polypeptide(L)'
;HVLEERARAGVEVRVFYDDMGSIWFINTDFIKRMEALGIRCRVFNPLAPGLNFFLNNRDHRKITVIDGKVGFTGGYNLANEYFNLTHPYGQWKDTGIRLEGDAVRSLTVTFLEMWNAVSDKDQNDVDFTKFLPDYPYAAKQTGFIQPYADSPIDHEHVGEEVYISMANKAEKYCWFMTPYLIITDEMAHALSLAAKRGVDVRIITPGIPDKKMVYSVTRSFYHG
;
A
#
# COMPACT_ATOMS: atom_id res chain seq x y z
N HIS A 1 17.93 -10.29 6.99
CA HIS A 1 19.39 -9.99 6.87
C HIS A 1 19.67 -8.51 6.61
N VAL A 2 19.21 -7.90 5.50
CA VAL A 2 19.54 -6.49 5.16
C VAL A 2 19.14 -5.53 6.29
N LEU A 3 17.91 -5.60 6.81
CA LEU A 3 17.46 -4.74 7.92
C LEU A 3 18.27 -4.96 9.19
N GLU A 4 18.62 -6.20 9.50
CA GLU A 4 19.48 -6.54 10.62
C GLU A 4 20.88 -5.95 10.49
N GLU A 5 21.49 -6.06 9.31
CA GLU A 5 22.80 -5.45 9.02
C GLU A 5 22.76 -3.93 9.19
N ARG A 6 21.69 -3.29 8.75
CA ARG A 6 21.52 -1.84 8.91
C ARG A 6 21.31 -1.44 10.37
N ALA A 7 20.49 -2.19 11.12
CA ALA A 7 20.31 -1.96 12.55
C ALA A 7 21.63 -2.12 13.33
N ARG A 8 22.40 -3.16 13.05
CA ARG A 8 23.74 -3.35 13.63
C ARG A 8 24.74 -2.25 13.26
N ALA A 9 24.56 -1.64 12.11
CA ALA A 9 25.35 -0.48 11.68
C ALA A 9 24.88 0.85 12.30
N GLY A 10 23.91 0.83 13.22
CA GLY A 10 23.42 2.01 13.93
C GLY A 10 22.27 2.74 13.22
N VAL A 11 21.69 2.19 12.15
CA VAL A 11 20.52 2.77 11.49
C VAL A 11 19.27 2.48 12.33
N GLU A 12 18.44 3.49 12.60
CA GLU A 12 17.13 3.31 13.20
C GLU A 12 16.21 2.62 12.19
N VAL A 13 15.86 1.36 12.46
CA VAL A 13 14.99 0.57 11.60
C VAL A 13 13.63 0.39 12.27
N ARG A 14 12.56 0.69 11.55
CA ARG A 14 11.17 0.50 11.98
C ARG A 14 10.45 -0.42 11.02
N VAL A 15 9.72 -1.39 11.54
CA VAL A 15 8.88 -2.31 10.78
C VAL A 15 7.46 -2.23 11.30
N PHE A 16 6.51 -2.06 10.39
CA PHE A 16 5.09 -2.01 10.69
C PHE A 16 4.37 -3.01 9.77
N TYR A 17 3.50 -3.84 10.32
CA TYR A 17 2.77 -4.83 9.53
C TYR A 17 1.33 -5.00 10.02
N ASP A 18 0.45 -5.41 9.10
CA ASP A 18 -0.93 -5.81 9.41
C ASP A 18 -0.97 -7.28 9.85
N ASP A 19 -1.60 -7.57 10.99
CA ASP A 19 -1.60 -8.91 11.57
C ASP A 19 -2.36 -9.92 10.70
N MET A 20 -3.57 -9.58 10.22
CA MET A 20 -4.35 -10.49 9.38
C MET A 20 -3.67 -10.73 8.02
N GLY A 21 -3.09 -9.70 7.42
CA GLY A 21 -2.34 -9.82 6.17
C GLY A 21 -1.09 -10.70 6.28
N SER A 22 -0.61 -10.90 7.50
CA SER A 22 0.67 -11.57 7.79
C SER A 22 0.52 -12.90 8.53
N ILE A 23 -0.70 -13.33 8.88
CA ILE A 23 -0.97 -14.47 9.78
C ILE A 23 -0.33 -15.81 9.35
N TRP A 24 -0.13 -16.01 8.05
CA TRP A 24 0.49 -17.23 7.53
C TRP A 24 2.02 -17.17 7.48
N PHE A 25 2.61 -16.00 7.67
CA PHE A 25 4.03 -15.75 7.46
C PHE A 25 4.74 -15.27 8.72
N ILE A 26 4.00 -14.62 9.63
CA ILE A 26 4.55 -14.02 10.85
C ILE A 26 3.93 -14.74 12.07
N ASN A 27 4.79 -15.24 12.94
CA ASN A 27 4.39 -15.84 14.20
C ASN A 27 4.44 -14.83 15.35
N THR A 28 3.85 -15.18 16.50
CA THR A 28 3.78 -14.35 17.71
C THR A 28 5.13 -13.88 18.24
N ASP A 29 6.21 -14.58 17.91
CA ASP A 29 7.57 -14.22 18.36
C ASP A 29 8.29 -13.28 17.38
N PHE A 30 7.65 -12.90 16.28
CA PHE A 30 8.28 -12.05 15.27
C PHE A 30 8.71 -10.69 15.84
N ILE A 31 7.85 -10.03 16.60
CA ILE A 31 8.14 -8.73 17.22
C ILE A 31 9.37 -8.88 18.13
N LYS A 32 9.37 -9.87 19.03
CA LYS A 32 10.50 -10.14 19.94
C LYS A 32 11.81 -10.36 19.20
N ARG A 33 11.75 -11.10 18.07
CA ARG A 33 12.93 -11.33 17.23
C ARG A 33 13.43 -10.05 16.58
N MET A 34 12.54 -9.19 16.09
CA MET A 34 12.91 -7.90 15.51
C MET A 34 13.57 -7.00 16.57
N GLU A 35 12.96 -6.90 17.75
CA GLU A 35 13.49 -6.12 18.86
C GLU A 35 14.86 -6.62 19.33
N ALA A 36 15.06 -7.94 19.41
CA ALA A 36 16.36 -8.54 19.72
C ALA A 36 17.46 -8.21 18.70
N LEU A 37 17.07 -7.87 17.47
CA LEU A 37 17.97 -7.41 16.40
C LEU A 37 18.16 -5.88 16.39
N GLY A 38 17.58 -5.15 17.34
CA GLY A 38 17.61 -3.69 17.40
C GLY A 38 16.62 -3.01 16.42
N ILE A 39 15.66 -3.76 15.87
CA ILE A 39 14.64 -3.28 14.95
C ILE A 39 13.35 -3.02 15.74
N ARG A 40 12.86 -1.79 15.72
CA ARG A 40 11.55 -1.46 16.30
C ARG A 40 10.45 -2.07 15.44
N CYS A 41 9.53 -2.82 16.06
CA CYS A 41 8.48 -3.51 15.32
C CYS A 41 7.11 -3.26 15.96
N ARG A 42 6.10 -2.91 15.14
CA ARG A 42 4.72 -2.71 15.60
C ARG A 42 3.76 -3.46 14.69
N VAL A 43 2.64 -3.88 15.25
CA VAL A 43 1.58 -4.59 14.55
C VAL A 43 0.30 -3.75 14.51
N PHE A 44 -0.32 -3.69 13.34
CA PHE A 44 -1.62 -3.05 13.17
C PHE A 44 -2.74 -4.05 13.43
N ASN A 45 -3.69 -3.64 14.26
CA ASN A 45 -4.94 -4.34 14.57
C ASN A 45 -4.72 -5.84 14.82
N PRO A 46 -4.00 -6.18 15.92
CA PRO A 46 -3.69 -7.57 16.26
C PRO A 46 -4.96 -8.39 16.45
N LEU A 47 -4.95 -9.62 15.96
CA LEU A 47 -6.05 -10.55 16.10
C LEU A 47 -6.12 -11.04 17.54
N ALA A 48 -7.09 -10.54 18.31
CA ALA A 48 -7.39 -11.00 19.64
C ALA A 48 -8.57 -11.99 19.60
N PRO A 49 -8.58 -13.02 20.47
CA PRO A 49 -9.77 -13.87 20.64
C PRO A 49 -10.96 -13.04 21.15
N GLY A 50 -12.07 -13.04 20.43
CA GLY A 50 -13.29 -12.32 20.78
C GLY A 50 -13.93 -11.58 19.61
N LEU A 51 -15.04 -10.88 19.88
CA LEU A 51 -15.69 -10.03 18.89
C LEU A 51 -14.86 -8.78 18.65
N ASN A 52 -14.17 -8.73 17.52
CA ASN A 52 -13.43 -7.55 17.10
C ASN A 52 -14.25 -6.80 16.04
N PHE A 53 -14.91 -5.72 16.47
CA PHE A 53 -15.72 -4.86 15.59
C PHE A 53 -14.89 -4.17 14.50
N PHE A 54 -13.57 -4.09 14.65
CA PHE A 54 -12.64 -3.46 13.70
C PHE A 54 -11.91 -4.50 12.82
N LEU A 55 -12.40 -5.72 12.74
CA LEU A 55 -11.75 -6.79 11.97
C LEU A 55 -11.52 -6.41 10.50
N ASN A 56 -12.41 -5.63 9.91
CA ASN A 56 -12.34 -5.19 8.53
C ASN A 56 -11.40 -4.00 8.29
N ASN A 57 -11.02 -3.27 9.35
CA ASN A 57 -10.09 -2.16 9.21
C ASN A 57 -8.67 -2.72 9.14
N ARG A 58 -8.10 -2.74 7.93
CA ARG A 58 -6.78 -3.30 7.64
C ARG A 58 -5.89 -2.27 6.96
N ASP A 59 -4.60 -2.29 7.29
CA ASP A 59 -3.61 -1.50 6.58
C ASP A 59 -3.03 -2.31 5.42
N HIS A 60 -3.35 -1.91 4.19
CA HIS A 60 -2.88 -2.57 2.98
C HIS A 60 -1.79 -1.78 2.24
N ARG A 61 -1.32 -0.68 2.80
CA ARG A 61 -0.29 0.16 2.19
C ARG A 61 1.08 -0.52 2.22
N LYS A 62 1.85 -0.33 1.17
CA LYS A 62 3.24 -0.79 1.06
C LYS A 62 4.11 0.46 0.95
N ILE A 63 4.68 0.87 2.06
CA ILE A 63 5.50 2.08 2.16
C ILE A 63 6.87 1.69 2.70
N THR A 64 7.91 2.07 1.99
CA THR A 64 9.29 2.01 2.48
C THR A 64 9.91 3.39 2.32
N VAL A 65 10.44 3.95 3.39
CA VAL A 65 11.13 5.23 3.39
C VAL A 65 12.55 5.03 3.92
N ILE A 66 13.51 5.63 3.24
CA ILE A 66 14.93 5.61 3.62
C ILE A 66 15.38 7.06 3.82
N ASP A 67 15.77 7.38 5.05
CA ASP A 67 16.31 8.67 5.49
C ASP A 67 15.41 9.88 5.15
N GLY A 68 14.11 9.70 4.92
CA GLY A 68 13.21 10.76 4.45
C GLY A 68 13.53 11.29 3.05
N LYS A 69 14.42 10.62 2.30
CA LYS A 69 14.94 11.06 0.99
C LYS A 69 14.49 10.19 -0.15
N VAL A 70 14.34 8.89 0.09
CA VAL A 70 13.90 7.92 -0.91
C VAL A 70 12.69 7.18 -0.38
N GLY A 71 11.64 7.11 -1.19
CA GLY A 71 10.43 6.38 -0.88
C GLY A 71 10.10 5.34 -1.94
N PHE A 72 9.50 4.23 -1.50
CA PHE A 72 8.96 3.21 -2.38
C PHE A 72 7.52 2.91 -1.97
N THR A 73 6.65 2.77 -2.97
CA THR A 73 5.28 2.30 -2.78
C THR A 73 4.82 1.54 -4.01
N GLY A 74 3.77 0.73 -3.87
CA GLY A 74 3.23 -0.08 -4.97
C GLY A 74 2.22 -1.11 -4.50
N GLY A 75 1.82 -2.01 -5.40
CA GLY A 75 0.89 -3.11 -5.11
C GLY A 75 1.55 -4.32 -4.44
N TYR A 76 2.85 -4.49 -4.59
CA TYR A 76 3.59 -5.68 -4.17
C TYR A 76 3.70 -5.82 -2.65
N ASN A 77 3.47 -7.02 -2.14
CA ASN A 77 3.86 -7.39 -0.78
C ASN A 77 5.32 -7.89 -0.75
N LEU A 78 5.94 -7.88 0.43
CA LEU A 78 7.28 -8.47 0.62
C LEU A 78 7.16 -9.98 0.81
N ALA A 79 6.75 -10.68 -0.25
CA ALA A 79 6.63 -12.13 -0.28
C ALA A 79 7.17 -12.69 -1.61
N ASN A 80 7.60 -13.94 -1.59
CA ASN A 80 8.37 -14.56 -2.67
C ASN A 80 7.65 -14.58 -4.03
N GLU A 81 6.34 -14.76 -4.05
CA GLU A 81 5.52 -14.77 -5.26
C GLU A 81 5.51 -13.43 -5.97
N TYR A 82 5.51 -12.31 -5.24
CA TYR A 82 5.51 -10.96 -5.84
C TYR A 82 6.83 -10.64 -6.56
N PHE A 83 7.91 -11.30 -6.16
CA PHE A 83 9.24 -11.16 -6.78
C PHE A 83 9.59 -12.32 -7.72
N ASN A 84 8.63 -13.18 -8.01
CA ASN A 84 8.81 -14.37 -8.85
C ASN A 84 9.96 -15.31 -8.38
N LEU A 85 10.18 -15.38 -7.07
CA LEU A 85 11.06 -16.38 -6.45
C LEU A 85 10.35 -17.72 -6.28
N THR A 86 9.02 -17.69 -6.18
CA THR A 86 8.11 -18.84 -6.25
C THR A 86 6.96 -18.52 -7.20
N HIS A 87 6.30 -19.53 -7.76
CA HIS A 87 5.29 -19.35 -8.79
C HIS A 87 3.96 -20.08 -8.49
N PRO A 88 3.35 -19.94 -7.30
CA PRO A 88 2.11 -20.64 -6.96
C PRO A 88 0.93 -20.26 -7.86
N TYR A 89 0.98 -19.06 -8.47
CA TYR A 89 -0.05 -18.50 -9.34
C TYR A 89 0.50 -18.15 -10.74
N GLY A 90 1.59 -18.82 -11.17
CA GLY A 90 2.29 -18.48 -12.39
C GLY A 90 3.22 -17.28 -12.22
N GLN A 91 3.52 -16.58 -13.31
CA GLN A 91 4.35 -15.38 -13.26
C GLN A 91 3.54 -14.21 -12.73
N TRP A 92 4.02 -13.63 -11.63
CA TRP A 92 3.41 -12.45 -11.03
C TRP A 92 3.90 -11.18 -11.71
N LYS A 93 2.96 -10.28 -12.02
CA LYS A 93 3.27 -8.95 -12.54
C LYS A 93 2.67 -7.91 -11.60
N ASP A 94 3.52 -7.15 -10.96
CA ASP A 94 3.14 -6.05 -10.08
C ASP A 94 3.86 -4.76 -10.49
N THR A 95 3.47 -3.65 -9.89
CA THR A 95 4.04 -2.34 -10.18
C THR A 95 4.36 -1.62 -8.88
N GLY A 96 5.53 -1.00 -8.86
CA GLY A 96 5.96 -0.12 -7.79
C GLY A 96 6.69 1.08 -8.35
N ILE A 97 6.75 2.13 -7.55
CA ILE A 97 7.51 3.33 -7.88
C ILE A 97 8.57 3.60 -6.81
N ARG A 98 9.67 4.17 -7.26
CA ARG A 98 10.69 4.77 -6.42
C ARG A 98 10.61 6.29 -6.58
N LEU A 99 10.50 6.98 -5.46
CA LEU A 99 10.38 8.43 -5.38
C LEU A 99 11.60 9.04 -4.72
N GLU A 100 11.97 10.23 -5.15
CA GLU A 100 12.94 11.13 -4.52
C GLU A 100 12.36 12.54 -4.51
N GLY A 101 12.78 13.37 -3.56
CA GLY A 101 12.30 14.75 -3.42
C GLY A 101 11.09 14.88 -2.51
N ASP A 102 10.34 15.96 -2.64
CA ASP A 102 9.33 16.39 -1.68
C ASP A 102 8.18 15.38 -1.49
N ALA A 103 7.83 14.61 -2.51
CA ALA A 103 6.79 13.58 -2.41
C ALA A 103 7.11 12.51 -1.34
N VAL A 104 8.39 12.29 -1.01
CA VAL A 104 8.80 11.34 0.04
C VAL A 104 8.36 11.81 1.42
N ARG A 105 8.24 13.14 1.63
CA ARG A 105 7.75 13.72 2.89
C ARG A 105 6.35 13.22 3.21
N SER A 106 5.43 13.19 2.22
CA SER A 106 4.08 12.65 2.40
C SER A 106 4.09 11.17 2.78
N LEU A 107 4.88 10.33 2.11
CA LEU A 107 5.01 8.91 2.47
C LEU A 107 5.57 8.74 3.88
N THR A 108 6.53 9.57 4.27
CA THR A 108 7.12 9.55 5.61
C THR A 108 6.08 9.89 6.68
N VAL A 109 5.32 10.95 6.48
CA VAL A 109 4.25 11.35 7.40
C VAL A 109 3.18 10.26 7.50
N THR A 110 2.70 9.73 6.38
CA THR A 110 1.73 8.63 6.35
C THR A 110 2.20 7.42 7.15
N PHE A 111 3.48 7.04 7.03
CA PHE A 111 4.05 5.95 7.84
C PHE A 111 4.08 6.31 9.33
N LEU A 112 4.51 7.51 9.69
CA LEU A 112 4.67 7.93 11.09
C LEU A 112 3.33 8.12 11.80
N GLU A 113 2.31 8.60 11.10
CA GLU A 113 0.94 8.70 11.64
C GLU A 113 0.42 7.31 12.04
N MET A 114 0.56 6.32 11.16
CA MET A 114 0.16 4.95 11.46
C MET A 114 1.02 4.31 12.54
N TRP A 115 2.32 4.60 12.52
CA TRP A 115 3.23 4.17 13.57
C TRP A 115 2.80 4.67 14.94
N ASN A 116 2.39 5.93 15.03
CA ASN A 116 1.91 6.53 16.27
C ASN A 116 0.51 6.02 16.67
N ALA A 117 -0.38 5.77 15.71
CA ALA A 117 -1.75 5.33 15.97
C ALA A 117 -1.86 4.00 16.71
N VAL A 118 -0.84 3.13 16.59
CA VAL A 118 -0.85 1.77 17.21
C VAL A 118 0.03 1.65 18.44
N SER A 119 0.51 2.74 18.98
CA SER A 119 1.45 2.76 20.09
C SER A 119 0.83 3.36 21.35
N ASP A 120 1.36 2.97 22.51
CA ASP A 120 1.17 3.72 23.74
C ASP A 120 1.74 5.13 23.58
N LYS A 121 1.02 6.14 24.11
CA LYS A 121 1.32 7.57 23.93
C LYS A 121 2.76 7.95 24.27
N ASP A 122 3.36 7.27 25.24
CA ASP A 122 4.73 7.54 25.72
C ASP A 122 5.83 7.12 24.73
N GLN A 123 5.49 6.35 23.70
CA GLN A 123 6.44 5.87 22.69
C GLN A 123 6.26 6.53 21.32
N ASN A 124 5.41 7.54 21.25
CA ASN A 124 5.10 8.23 20.00
C ASN A 124 6.15 9.29 19.69
N ASP A 125 6.38 9.50 18.39
CA ASP A 125 7.13 10.65 17.94
C ASP A 125 6.24 11.88 18.00
N VAL A 126 6.60 12.85 18.82
CA VAL A 126 5.90 14.13 18.95
C VAL A 126 6.29 15.06 17.80
N ASP A 127 7.53 14.93 17.34
CA ASP A 127 8.10 15.75 16.27
C ASP A 127 8.56 14.88 15.10
N PHE A 128 7.93 15.08 13.95
CA PHE A 128 8.28 14.38 12.71
C PHE A 128 9.40 15.05 11.93
N THR A 129 9.79 16.28 12.29
CA THR A 129 10.78 17.06 11.53
C THR A 129 12.13 16.35 11.40
N LYS A 130 12.53 15.57 12.40
CA LYS A 130 13.76 14.76 12.37
C LYS A 130 13.79 13.72 11.24
N PHE A 131 12.62 13.34 10.72
CA PHE A 131 12.49 12.38 9.61
C PHE A 131 12.22 13.05 8.26
N LEU A 132 12.16 14.38 8.24
CA LEU A 132 11.83 15.20 7.08
C LEU A 132 13.03 16.13 6.75
N PRO A 133 14.19 15.59 6.41
CA PRO A 133 15.39 16.40 6.20
C PRO A 133 15.23 17.34 5.03
N ASP A 134 15.78 18.53 5.16
CA ASP A 134 16.03 19.38 4.02
C ASP A 134 17.35 18.94 3.36
N TYR A 135 17.30 18.65 2.07
CA TYR A 135 18.45 18.26 1.29
C TYR A 135 18.31 18.78 -0.15
N PRO A 136 19.43 19.14 -0.78
CA PRO A 136 19.39 19.57 -2.17
C PRO A 136 18.94 18.41 -3.06
N TYR A 137 17.86 18.63 -3.81
CA TYR A 137 17.34 17.70 -4.77
C TYR A 137 17.10 18.39 -6.12
N ALA A 138 17.72 17.87 -7.16
CA ALA A 138 17.47 18.32 -8.52
C ALA A 138 16.51 17.32 -9.19
N ALA A 139 15.30 17.77 -9.51
CA ALA A 139 14.32 16.95 -10.20
C ALA A 139 14.87 16.51 -11.58
N LYS A 140 14.82 15.21 -11.83
CA LYS A 140 15.22 14.63 -13.13
C LYS A 140 14.06 14.60 -14.14
N GLN A 141 12.86 14.82 -13.65
CA GLN A 141 11.62 14.79 -14.43
C GLN A 141 10.78 16.01 -14.10
N THR A 142 9.98 16.44 -15.05
CA THR A 142 8.99 17.51 -14.88
C THR A 142 7.64 16.90 -14.50
N GLY A 143 6.87 17.62 -13.68
CA GLY A 143 5.53 17.21 -13.25
C GLY A 143 5.39 17.21 -11.74
N PHE A 144 4.20 16.85 -11.29
CA PHE A 144 3.85 16.78 -9.87
C PHE A 144 3.56 15.34 -9.47
N ILE A 145 3.95 14.98 -8.27
CA ILE A 145 3.64 13.70 -7.63
C ILE A 145 2.99 14.01 -6.30
N GLN A 146 1.78 13.53 -6.12
CA GLN A 146 0.99 13.73 -4.90
C GLN A 146 0.64 12.38 -4.30
N PRO A 147 1.42 11.86 -3.34
CA PRO A 147 1.03 10.71 -2.56
C PRO A 147 -0.20 11.05 -1.70
N TYR A 148 -1.14 10.11 -1.61
CA TYR A 148 -2.29 10.19 -0.75
C TYR A 148 -2.59 8.82 -0.14
N ALA A 149 -3.39 8.78 0.90
CA ALA A 149 -3.87 7.56 1.53
C ALA A 149 -5.34 7.71 1.89
N ASP A 150 -6.10 6.62 1.74
CA ASP A 150 -7.45 6.52 2.26
C ASP A 150 -7.44 6.20 3.75
N SER A 151 -8.46 6.67 4.45
CA SER A 151 -8.71 6.38 5.84
C SER A 151 -10.18 5.99 6.03
N PRO A 152 -10.49 4.95 6.83
CA PRO A 152 -11.89 4.59 7.10
C PRO A 152 -12.59 5.51 8.12
N ILE A 153 -11.88 6.50 8.67
CA ILE A 153 -12.38 7.33 9.78
C ILE A 153 -12.74 8.76 9.37
N ASP A 154 -12.38 9.21 8.17
CA ASP A 154 -12.66 10.57 7.67
C ASP A 154 -13.89 10.66 6.77
N HIS A 155 -14.51 9.51 6.45
CA HIS A 155 -15.67 9.39 5.55
C HIS A 155 -15.43 9.90 4.12
N GLU A 156 -14.17 10.02 3.71
CA GLU A 156 -13.76 10.38 2.36
C GLU A 156 -13.29 9.15 1.58
N HIS A 157 -13.73 9.01 0.35
CA HIS A 157 -13.35 7.91 -0.55
C HIS A 157 -12.32 8.38 -1.57
N VAL A 158 -11.21 8.96 -1.08
CA VAL A 158 -10.20 9.63 -1.92
C VAL A 158 -9.68 8.74 -3.05
N GLY A 159 -9.40 7.46 -2.75
CA GLY A 159 -8.89 6.51 -3.76
C GLY A 159 -9.90 6.29 -4.88
N GLU A 160 -11.16 6.04 -4.56
CA GLU A 160 -12.22 5.85 -5.54
C GLU A 160 -12.47 7.11 -6.35
N GLU A 161 -12.57 8.27 -5.71
CA GLU A 161 -12.80 9.55 -6.38
C GLU A 161 -11.67 9.90 -7.36
N VAL A 162 -10.42 9.59 -7.03
CA VAL A 162 -9.28 9.74 -7.94
C VAL A 162 -9.45 8.85 -9.16
N TYR A 163 -9.82 7.58 -9.02
CA TYR A 163 -10.06 6.66 -10.14
C TYR A 163 -11.24 7.12 -11.02
N ILE A 164 -12.36 7.53 -10.42
CA ILE A 164 -13.51 8.10 -11.13
C ILE A 164 -13.09 9.37 -11.89
N SER A 165 -12.33 10.24 -11.25
CA SER A 165 -11.80 11.46 -11.86
C SER A 165 -10.89 11.17 -13.07
N MET A 166 -10.01 10.15 -12.94
CA MET A 166 -9.17 9.69 -14.06
C MET A 166 -10.00 9.18 -15.23
N ALA A 167 -11.01 8.33 -14.98
CA ALA A 167 -11.92 7.82 -16.01
C ALA A 167 -12.68 8.96 -16.71
N ASN A 168 -13.17 9.92 -15.95
CA ASN A 168 -13.91 11.06 -16.47
C ASN A 168 -13.06 12.03 -17.30
N LYS A 169 -11.77 12.18 -16.97
CA LYS A 169 -10.83 13.06 -17.66
C LYS A 169 -10.07 12.38 -18.79
N ALA A 170 -10.17 11.06 -18.91
CA ALA A 170 -9.47 10.32 -19.95
C ALA A 170 -10.00 10.74 -21.36
N GLU A 171 -9.07 11.01 -22.28
CA GLU A 171 -9.37 11.42 -23.66
C GLU A 171 -9.04 10.33 -24.68
N LYS A 172 -7.98 9.55 -24.46
CA LYS A 172 -7.49 8.54 -25.40
C LYS A 172 -7.65 7.13 -24.89
N TYR A 173 -7.12 6.85 -23.70
CA TYR A 173 -7.20 5.53 -23.10
C TYR A 173 -7.24 5.62 -21.57
N CYS A 174 -7.83 4.61 -20.94
CA CYS A 174 -7.87 4.44 -19.50
C CYS A 174 -7.77 2.94 -19.19
N TRP A 175 -6.60 2.48 -18.72
CA TRP A 175 -6.33 1.07 -18.51
C TRP A 175 -6.08 0.79 -17.05
N PHE A 176 -6.80 -0.20 -16.51
CA PHE A 176 -6.67 -0.64 -15.13
C PHE A 176 -6.14 -2.07 -15.08
N MET A 177 -5.19 -2.32 -14.20
CA MET A 177 -4.72 -3.65 -13.84
C MET A 177 -5.04 -3.87 -12.37
N THR A 178 -5.88 -4.86 -12.06
CA THR A 178 -6.30 -5.15 -10.70
C THR A 178 -6.43 -6.65 -10.47
N PRO A 179 -6.00 -7.16 -9.30
CA PRO A 179 -6.22 -8.57 -8.95
C PRO A 179 -7.70 -8.87 -8.66
N TYR A 180 -8.46 -7.85 -8.24
CA TYR A 180 -9.86 -7.99 -7.86
C TYR A 180 -10.68 -6.84 -8.42
N LEU A 181 -11.54 -7.13 -9.39
CA LEU A 181 -12.50 -6.16 -9.91
C LEU A 181 -13.76 -6.21 -9.02
N ILE A 182 -13.77 -5.41 -7.97
CA ILE A 182 -14.89 -5.20 -7.07
C ILE A 182 -15.04 -3.70 -6.93
N ILE A 183 -15.95 -3.12 -7.69
CA ILE A 183 -16.10 -1.68 -7.86
C ILE A 183 -17.53 -1.27 -7.50
N THR A 184 -17.73 0.01 -7.21
CA THR A 184 -19.06 0.60 -6.99
C THR A 184 -19.79 0.83 -8.31
N ASP A 185 -21.07 1.09 -8.22
CA ASP A 185 -21.89 1.43 -9.38
C ASP A 185 -21.41 2.76 -10.01
N GLU A 186 -20.94 3.71 -9.21
CA GLU A 186 -20.39 4.98 -9.64
C GLU A 186 -19.14 4.79 -10.49
N MET A 187 -18.22 3.92 -10.05
CA MET A 187 -17.00 3.61 -10.81
C MET A 187 -17.33 2.86 -12.11
N ALA A 188 -18.26 1.88 -12.06
CA ALA A 188 -18.71 1.16 -13.23
C ALA A 188 -19.36 2.12 -14.27
N HIS A 189 -20.16 3.06 -13.78
CA HIS A 189 -20.78 4.08 -14.63
C HIS A 189 -19.73 5.00 -15.28
N ALA A 190 -18.74 5.47 -14.50
CA ALA A 190 -17.66 6.31 -15.02
C ALA A 190 -16.85 5.63 -16.12
N LEU A 191 -16.51 4.36 -15.95
CA LEU A 191 -15.80 3.54 -16.94
C LEU A 191 -16.63 3.35 -18.21
N SER A 192 -17.93 3.01 -18.06
CA SER A 192 -18.86 2.85 -19.17
C SER A 192 -19.03 4.15 -19.95
N LEU A 193 -19.13 5.28 -19.26
CA LEU A 193 -19.24 6.59 -19.87
C LEU A 193 -17.97 6.98 -20.62
N ALA A 194 -16.79 6.68 -20.06
CA ALA A 194 -15.52 6.89 -20.75
C ALA A 194 -15.47 6.11 -22.07
N ALA A 195 -15.86 4.82 -22.06
CA ALA A 195 -15.91 3.99 -23.26
C ALA A 195 -16.91 4.54 -24.30
N LYS A 196 -18.09 5.00 -23.86
CA LYS A 196 -19.11 5.63 -24.74
C LYS A 196 -18.63 6.95 -25.35
N ARG A 197 -17.71 7.66 -24.71
CA ARG A 197 -17.04 8.84 -25.27
C ARG A 197 -15.96 8.50 -26.29
N GLY A 198 -15.65 7.22 -26.52
CA GLY A 198 -14.63 6.77 -27.45
C GLY A 198 -13.24 6.58 -26.82
N VAL A 199 -13.14 6.60 -25.49
CA VAL A 199 -11.90 6.27 -24.78
C VAL A 199 -11.66 4.76 -24.86
N ASP A 200 -10.43 4.34 -25.15
CA ASP A 200 -10.02 2.92 -25.07
C ASP A 200 -9.91 2.51 -23.59
N VAL A 201 -10.97 1.92 -23.05
CA VAL A 201 -11.02 1.45 -21.65
C VAL A 201 -10.66 -0.02 -21.62
N ARG A 202 -9.66 -0.40 -20.82
CA ARG A 202 -9.26 -1.79 -20.63
C ARG A 202 -9.10 -2.12 -19.15
N ILE A 203 -9.60 -3.29 -18.76
CA ILE A 203 -9.43 -3.84 -17.42
C ILE A 203 -8.72 -5.18 -17.56
N ILE A 204 -7.60 -5.32 -16.85
CA ILE A 204 -6.77 -6.53 -16.85
C ILE A 204 -6.91 -7.17 -15.48
N THR A 205 -7.41 -8.41 -15.47
CA THR A 205 -7.56 -9.24 -14.26
C THR A 205 -6.69 -10.49 -14.36
N PRO A 206 -6.38 -11.19 -13.25
CA PRO A 206 -5.53 -12.37 -13.26
C PRO A 206 -6.11 -13.52 -14.10
N GLY A 207 -5.25 -14.18 -14.87
CA GLY A 207 -5.62 -15.45 -15.51
C GLY A 207 -5.65 -16.63 -14.53
N ILE A 208 -4.80 -16.59 -13.49
CA ILE A 208 -4.75 -17.58 -12.41
C ILE A 208 -5.02 -16.85 -11.09
N PRO A 209 -6.18 -17.03 -10.45
CA PRO A 209 -6.51 -16.30 -9.24
C PRO A 209 -5.79 -16.87 -8.02
N ASP A 210 -5.29 -15.98 -7.15
CA ASP A 210 -4.74 -16.32 -5.84
C ASP A 210 -5.86 -16.66 -4.82
N LYS A 211 -7.02 -16.01 -4.91
CA LYS A 211 -8.17 -16.17 -4.03
C LYS A 211 -9.43 -16.50 -4.83
N LYS A 212 -9.74 -17.80 -4.97
CA LYS A 212 -10.84 -18.29 -5.81
C LYS A 212 -12.21 -17.67 -5.48
N MET A 213 -12.53 -17.50 -4.19
CA MET A 213 -13.82 -16.91 -3.77
C MET A 213 -13.92 -15.43 -4.20
N VAL A 214 -12.88 -14.64 -3.96
CA VAL A 214 -12.83 -13.23 -4.34
C VAL A 214 -12.86 -13.08 -5.86
N TYR A 215 -12.20 -13.99 -6.57
CA TYR A 215 -12.22 -14.01 -8.04
C TYR A 215 -13.62 -14.34 -8.60
N SER A 216 -14.42 -15.15 -7.90
CA SER A 216 -15.80 -15.39 -8.30
C SER A 216 -16.64 -14.10 -8.22
N VAL A 217 -16.41 -13.25 -7.22
CA VAL A 217 -17.02 -11.92 -7.14
C VAL A 217 -16.52 -11.02 -8.29
N THR A 218 -15.21 -10.99 -8.54
CA THR A 218 -14.64 -10.27 -9.69
C THR A 218 -15.35 -10.63 -11.00
N ARG A 219 -15.60 -11.92 -11.23
CA ARG A 219 -16.26 -12.39 -12.45
C ARG A 219 -17.72 -11.93 -12.58
N SER A 220 -18.40 -11.65 -11.48
CA SER A 220 -19.79 -11.13 -11.54
C SER A 220 -19.87 -9.75 -12.17
N PHE A 221 -18.79 -8.97 -12.11
CA PHE A 221 -18.70 -7.64 -12.73
C PHE A 221 -18.41 -7.66 -14.24
N TYR A 222 -18.15 -8.83 -14.85
CA TYR A 222 -17.85 -8.90 -16.31
C TYR A 222 -19.07 -8.69 -17.19
N HIS A 223 -20.28 -8.75 -16.64
CA HIS A 223 -21.53 -8.64 -17.38
C HIS A 223 -22.21 -7.27 -17.26
N GLY A 224 -21.55 -6.33 -16.57
CA GLY A 224 -22.03 -4.96 -16.35
C GLY A 224 -21.64 -3.97 -17.44
#